data_fdb1f4afe6a47f70fa49090ff3e1ac82
#
_entry.id   fdb1f4afe6a47f70fa49090ff3e1ac82
#
_cell.length_a   1.000
_cell.length_b   1.000
_cell.length_c   1.000
_cell.angle_alpha   90.00
_cell.angle_beta   90.00
_cell.angle_gamma   90.00
#
_symmetry.space_group_name_H-M   'P 1'
#
loop_
_entity.id
_entity.type
_entity.pdbx_description
1 polymer ?
#
loop_
_entity_poly.entity_id
_entity_poly.type
_entity_poly.pdbx_seq_one_letter_code
_entity_poly.pdbx_strand_id
1 'polypeptide(L)'
;MAAETHTTLTPDTPVRYLKGVGPKTAERFEKLGIVTLADLLCHYPRRYLDFSKPYTIATAPLDTECVVKAEVFAKPGGRVLPGGRRMERITAGDDVSSLEITWFNNPYAAQKLELGQEYYFQGIVTGGMLRRQMVNPQVRTDAQVESRRYFCSISGGRGSGRSSAWGRSWRTHLAMTPLESPSVWG
;
A
#
# COMPACT_ATOMS: atom_id res chain seq x y z
N MET A 1 -16.23 9.50 34.97
CA MET A 1 -16.19 10.49 33.86
C MET A 1 -14.73 10.77 33.54
N ALA A 2 -14.21 10.10 32.53
CA ALA A 2 -12.84 10.32 32.05
C ALA A 2 -12.87 11.50 31.08
N ALA A 3 -12.24 12.60 31.43
CA ALA A 3 -12.10 13.77 30.59
C ALA A 3 -11.24 13.38 29.37
N GLU A 4 -11.83 13.38 28.19
CA GLU A 4 -11.09 13.30 26.94
C GLU A 4 -10.32 14.63 26.80
N THR A 5 -9.04 14.60 27.13
CA THR A 5 -8.11 15.70 26.85
C THR A 5 -7.95 15.79 25.34
N HIS A 6 -8.74 16.64 24.71
CA HIS A 6 -8.51 17.07 23.33
C HIS A 6 -7.19 17.84 23.31
N THR A 7 -6.09 17.15 23.03
CA THR A 7 -4.81 17.78 22.76
C THR A 7 -4.97 18.59 21.45
N THR A 8 -5.09 19.91 21.57
CA THR A 8 -5.16 20.78 20.40
C THR A 8 -3.83 20.66 19.65
N LEU A 9 -3.88 20.02 18.46
CA LEU A 9 -2.72 19.89 17.60
C LEU A 9 -2.48 21.22 16.90
N THR A 10 -1.28 21.78 17.09
CA THR A 10 -0.80 22.98 16.41
C THR A 10 0.16 22.57 15.27
N PRO A 11 0.37 23.39 14.26
CA PRO A 11 1.33 23.12 13.20
C PRO A 11 2.75 22.81 13.72
N ASP A 12 3.15 23.43 14.81
CA ASP A 12 4.47 23.26 15.45
C ASP A 12 4.56 22.03 16.35
N THR A 13 3.46 21.28 16.51
CA THR A 13 3.46 20.08 17.33
C THR A 13 4.45 19.05 16.76
N PRO A 14 5.46 18.58 17.54
CA PRO A 14 6.39 17.58 17.07
C PRO A 14 5.69 16.26 16.72
N VAL A 15 6.07 15.66 15.60
CA VAL A 15 5.44 14.43 15.07
C VAL A 15 5.48 13.26 16.05
N ARG A 16 6.42 13.20 16.97
CA ARG A 16 6.54 12.17 18.01
C ARG A 16 5.37 12.12 18.97
N TYR A 17 4.61 13.21 19.12
CA TYR A 17 3.42 13.29 19.98
C TYR A 17 2.13 12.90 19.26
N LEU A 18 2.20 12.62 17.96
CA LEU A 18 1.05 12.19 17.21
C LEU A 18 0.69 10.73 17.58
N LYS A 19 -0.59 10.47 17.73
CA LYS A 19 -1.09 9.12 18.01
C LYS A 19 -0.64 8.15 16.91
N GLY A 20 0.01 7.05 17.29
CA GLY A 20 0.54 6.06 16.36
C GLY A 20 1.96 6.31 15.87
N VAL A 21 2.61 7.39 16.31
CA VAL A 21 4.02 7.67 16.04
C VAL A 21 4.86 7.23 17.24
N GLY A 22 5.43 6.03 17.15
CA GLY A 22 6.39 5.54 18.15
C GLY A 22 7.82 6.06 17.89
N PRO A 23 8.77 5.81 18.82
CA PRO A 23 10.15 6.33 18.74
C PRO A 23 10.85 5.99 17.42
N LYS A 24 10.77 4.72 17.00
CA LYS A 24 11.35 4.26 15.71
C LYS A 24 10.73 4.93 14.49
N THR A 25 9.49 5.36 14.61
CA THR A 25 8.77 6.05 13.55
C THR A 25 9.19 7.50 13.51
N ALA A 26 9.32 8.14 14.66
CA ALA A 26 9.83 9.52 14.78
C ALA A 26 11.25 9.66 14.20
N GLU A 27 12.18 8.76 14.54
CA GLU A 27 13.53 8.74 13.95
C GLU A 27 13.53 8.65 12.41
N ARG A 28 12.57 7.92 11.83
CA ARG A 28 12.44 7.84 10.37
C ARG A 28 11.92 9.14 9.78
N PHE A 29 11.03 9.82 10.47
CA PHE A 29 10.55 11.14 10.08
C PHE A 29 11.68 12.17 10.12
N GLU A 30 12.48 12.18 11.18
CA GLU A 30 13.65 13.04 11.28
C GLU A 30 14.63 12.84 10.13
N LYS A 31 14.89 11.59 9.73
CA LYS A 31 15.72 11.27 8.55
C LYS A 31 15.16 11.80 7.23
N LEU A 32 13.86 12.08 7.17
CA LEU A 32 13.20 12.70 6.03
C LEU A 32 13.07 14.23 6.17
N GLY A 33 13.61 14.81 7.25
CA GLY A 33 13.48 16.22 7.56
C GLY A 33 12.10 16.62 8.10
N ILE A 34 11.31 15.65 8.58
CA ILE A 34 9.96 15.88 9.10
C ILE A 34 10.03 15.85 10.61
N VAL A 35 9.93 17.01 11.26
CA VAL A 35 10.01 17.16 12.71
C VAL A 35 8.68 17.58 13.31
N THR A 36 7.95 18.45 12.62
CA THR A 36 6.68 19.03 13.06
C THR A 36 5.50 18.51 12.27
N LEU A 37 4.30 18.78 12.78
CA LEU A 37 3.05 18.51 12.07
C LEU A 37 2.97 19.29 10.75
N ALA A 38 3.46 20.53 10.73
CA ALA A 38 3.53 21.33 9.51
C ALA A 38 4.40 20.67 8.43
N ASP A 39 5.62 20.23 8.80
CA ASP A 39 6.51 19.52 7.88
C ASP A 39 5.84 18.30 7.28
N LEU A 40 5.10 17.60 8.13
CA LEU A 40 4.39 16.40 7.76
C LEU A 40 3.25 16.67 6.78
N LEU A 41 2.46 17.71 6.99
CA LEU A 41 1.38 18.14 6.09
C LEU A 41 1.92 18.67 4.76
N CYS A 42 3.09 19.33 4.79
CA CYS A 42 3.76 19.81 3.59
C CYS A 42 4.57 18.72 2.85
N HIS A 43 4.73 17.55 3.45
CA HIS A 43 5.44 16.46 2.79
C HIS A 43 4.53 15.76 1.77
N TYR A 44 4.49 16.28 0.56
CA TYR A 44 3.68 15.75 -0.52
C TYR A 44 4.17 14.38 -0.99
N PRO A 45 3.28 13.43 -1.21
CA PRO A 45 3.66 12.13 -1.77
C PRO A 45 4.23 12.30 -3.18
N ARG A 46 5.30 11.58 -3.47
CA ARG A 46 5.96 11.63 -4.79
C ARG A 46 5.12 11.01 -5.91
N ARG A 47 4.19 10.14 -5.55
CA ARG A 47 3.37 9.42 -6.53
C ARG A 47 1.99 9.12 -5.95
N TYR A 48 0.99 9.31 -6.76
CA TYR A 48 -0.37 8.86 -6.50
C TYR A 48 -0.65 7.66 -7.39
N LEU A 49 -1.23 6.62 -6.80
CA LEU A 49 -1.71 5.45 -7.54
C LEU A 49 -3.22 5.53 -7.59
N ASP A 50 -3.75 5.52 -8.80
CA ASP A 50 -5.19 5.53 -9.07
C ASP A 50 -5.69 4.09 -9.14
N PHE A 51 -6.57 3.73 -8.22
CA PHE A 51 -7.20 2.42 -8.18
C PHE A 51 -8.51 2.36 -8.97
N SER A 52 -9.00 3.50 -9.48
CA SER A 52 -10.21 3.53 -10.31
C SER A 52 -9.98 2.95 -11.70
N LYS A 53 -8.72 2.91 -12.15
CA LYS A 53 -8.30 2.39 -13.46
C LYS A 53 -7.19 1.37 -13.31
N PRO A 54 -7.48 0.17 -12.76
CA PRO A 54 -6.47 -0.87 -12.64
C PRO A 54 -6.06 -1.36 -14.03
N TYR A 55 -4.81 -1.76 -14.15
CA TYR A 55 -4.33 -2.44 -15.33
C TYR A 55 -4.82 -3.88 -15.36
N THR A 56 -5.00 -4.42 -16.57
CA THR A 56 -5.05 -5.87 -16.76
C THR A 56 -3.64 -6.45 -16.64
N ILE A 57 -3.53 -7.76 -16.41
CA ILE A 57 -2.21 -8.39 -16.31
C ILE A 57 -1.42 -8.16 -17.59
N ALA A 58 -2.07 -8.25 -18.76
CA ALA A 58 -1.42 -8.07 -20.06
C ALA A 58 -0.93 -6.64 -20.32
N THR A 59 -1.65 -5.62 -19.86
CA THR A 59 -1.34 -4.21 -20.12
C THR A 59 -0.50 -3.55 -19.03
N ALA A 60 -0.29 -4.24 -17.90
CA ALA A 60 0.49 -3.71 -16.80
C ALA A 60 1.93 -3.37 -17.24
N PRO A 61 2.42 -2.15 -16.93
CA PRO A 61 3.78 -1.77 -17.26
C PRO A 61 4.78 -2.62 -16.47
N LEU A 62 5.86 -3.03 -17.12
CA LEU A 62 6.95 -3.77 -16.47
C LEU A 62 7.85 -2.82 -15.68
N ASP A 63 8.44 -3.35 -14.61
CA ASP A 63 9.42 -2.67 -13.75
C ASP A 63 8.96 -1.31 -13.18
N THR A 64 7.64 -1.08 -13.22
CA THR A 64 7.01 0.12 -12.67
C THR A 64 5.93 -0.28 -11.68
N GLU A 65 5.80 0.49 -10.59
CA GLU A 65 4.73 0.28 -9.62
C GLU A 65 3.38 0.59 -10.27
N CYS A 66 2.49 -0.38 -10.27
CA CYS A 66 1.15 -0.28 -10.85
C CYS A 66 0.13 -1.03 -9.99
N VAL A 67 -1.13 -0.89 -10.35
CA VAL A 67 -2.25 -1.60 -9.73
C VAL A 67 -2.85 -2.54 -10.77
N VAL A 68 -2.90 -3.82 -10.44
CA VAL A 68 -3.51 -4.86 -11.28
C VAL A 68 -4.72 -5.42 -10.56
N LYS A 69 -5.86 -5.54 -11.25
CA LYS A 69 -7.04 -6.24 -10.75
C LYS A 69 -7.01 -7.67 -11.29
N ALA A 70 -7.10 -8.66 -10.42
CA ALA A 70 -7.07 -10.07 -10.82
C ALA A 70 -7.79 -10.96 -9.80
N GLU A 71 -8.33 -12.08 -10.29
CA GLU A 71 -8.96 -13.11 -9.50
C GLU A 71 -7.94 -14.14 -9.02
N VAL A 72 -8.10 -14.65 -7.80
CA VAL A 72 -7.20 -15.66 -7.22
C VAL A 72 -7.67 -17.06 -7.63
N PHE A 73 -6.92 -17.75 -8.48
CA PHE A 73 -7.26 -19.08 -8.96
C PHE A 73 -6.64 -20.22 -8.16
N ALA A 74 -5.40 -20.02 -7.66
CA ALA A 74 -4.70 -21.10 -6.98
C ALA A 74 -3.83 -20.56 -5.83
N LYS A 75 -3.79 -21.36 -4.77
CA LYS A 75 -2.95 -21.16 -3.59
C LYS A 75 -2.14 -22.44 -3.34
N PRO A 76 -1.02 -22.64 -4.02
CA PRO A 76 -0.23 -23.86 -3.88
C PRO A 76 0.39 -24.05 -2.48
N GLY A 77 0.24 -23.09 -1.60
CA GLY A 77 0.75 -23.15 -0.24
C GLY A 77 2.15 -22.57 -0.05
N GLY A 78 2.53 -22.45 1.21
CA GLY A 78 3.81 -21.89 1.59
C GLY A 78 4.94 -22.91 1.54
N ARG A 79 6.13 -22.45 1.21
CA ARG A 79 7.38 -23.23 1.26
C ARG A 79 8.37 -22.50 2.15
N VAL A 80 9.11 -23.27 2.95
CA VAL A 80 10.27 -22.76 3.68
C VAL A 80 11.50 -22.94 2.81
N LEU A 81 12.19 -21.84 2.54
CA LEU A 81 13.43 -21.80 1.79
C LEU A 81 14.64 -22.07 2.69
N PRO A 82 15.79 -22.49 2.12
CA PRO A 82 17.03 -22.53 2.86
C PRO A 82 17.31 -21.19 3.56
N GLY A 83 17.70 -21.23 4.83
CA GLY A 83 17.83 -20.02 5.67
C GLY A 83 16.57 -19.59 6.41
N GLY A 84 15.52 -20.44 6.47
CA GLY A 84 14.33 -20.24 7.30
C GLY A 84 13.34 -19.20 6.77
N ARG A 85 13.54 -18.68 5.56
CA ARG A 85 12.59 -17.74 4.93
C ARG A 85 11.34 -18.46 4.48
N ARG A 86 10.19 -17.98 4.91
CA ARG A 86 8.89 -18.44 4.39
C ARG A 86 8.57 -17.73 3.09
N MET A 87 8.14 -18.50 2.11
CA MET A 87 7.65 -18.00 0.83
C MET A 87 6.23 -18.53 0.61
N GLU A 88 5.30 -17.62 0.45
CA GLU A 88 3.93 -17.94 0.05
C GLU A 88 3.74 -17.54 -1.40
N ARG A 89 3.08 -18.41 -2.17
CA ARG A 89 2.81 -18.18 -3.57
C ARG A 89 1.34 -18.36 -3.86
N ILE A 90 0.80 -17.49 -4.71
CA ILE A 90 -0.51 -17.66 -5.29
C ILE A 90 -0.43 -17.42 -6.79
N THR A 91 -1.42 -17.91 -7.51
CA THR A 91 -1.66 -17.58 -8.91
C THR A 91 -2.96 -16.82 -8.99
N ALA A 92 -2.88 -15.60 -9.51
CA ALA A 92 -4.03 -14.79 -9.86
C ALA A 92 -4.09 -14.64 -11.39
N GLY A 93 -5.23 -14.30 -11.92
CA GLY A 93 -5.38 -14.13 -13.36
C GLY A 93 -6.53 -13.22 -13.72
N ASP A 94 -6.55 -12.84 -14.97
CA ASP A 94 -7.68 -12.29 -15.67
C ASP A 94 -8.09 -13.24 -16.81
N ASP A 95 -9.06 -12.87 -17.63
CA ASP A 95 -9.59 -13.72 -18.71
C ASP A 95 -8.53 -14.20 -19.72
N VAL A 96 -7.37 -13.55 -19.76
CA VAL A 96 -6.36 -13.76 -20.83
C VAL A 96 -5.00 -14.17 -20.27
N SER A 97 -4.64 -13.72 -19.07
CA SER A 97 -3.27 -13.81 -18.57
C SER A 97 -3.21 -14.25 -17.11
N SER A 98 -2.08 -14.81 -16.71
CA SER A 98 -1.82 -15.19 -15.32
C SER A 98 -0.68 -14.38 -14.71
N LEU A 99 -0.81 -14.11 -13.40
CA LEU A 99 0.14 -13.40 -12.57
C LEU A 99 0.55 -14.28 -11.39
N GLU A 100 1.83 -14.61 -11.32
CA GLU A 100 2.39 -15.29 -10.15
C GLU A 100 2.74 -14.27 -9.07
N ILE A 101 2.15 -14.42 -7.90
CA ILE A 101 2.37 -13.50 -6.79
C ILE A 101 3.07 -14.24 -5.67
N THR A 102 4.17 -13.64 -5.19
CA THR A 102 5.00 -14.26 -4.15
C THR A 102 5.18 -13.29 -2.98
N TRP A 103 4.93 -13.76 -1.75
CA TRP A 103 5.28 -13.05 -0.52
C TRP A 103 6.39 -13.76 0.21
N PHE A 104 7.35 -12.98 0.66
CA PHE A 104 8.43 -13.45 1.53
C PHE A 104 8.19 -12.99 2.96
N ASN A 105 8.32 -13.92 3.92
CA ASN A 105 8.15 -13.68 5.36
C ASN A 105 6.81 -13.05 5.76
N ASN A 106 5.77 -13.23 4.95
CA ASN A 106 4.42 -12.74 5.24
C ASN A 106 3.36 -13.81 4.91
N PRO A 107 3.22 -14.86 5.73
CA PRO A 107 2.25 -15.92 5.50
C PRO A 107 0.81 -15.43 5.54
N TYR A 108 0.53 -14.40 6.32
CA TYR A 108 -0.82 -13.87 6.48
C TYR A 108 -1.38 -13.18 5.23
N ALA A 109 -0.52 -12.71 4.33
CA ALA A 109 -0.98 -12.04 3.12
C ALA A 109 -1.75 -13.00 2.21
N ALA A 110 -1.21 -14.19 1.97
CA ALA A 110 -1.86 -15.22 1.15
C ALA A 110 -3.07 -15.87 1.84
N GLN A 111 -3.03 -16.02 3.18
CA GLN A 111 -4.11 -16.64 3.93
C GLN A 111 -5.43 -15.86 3.89
N LYS A 112 -5.34 -14.52 3.85
CA LYS A 112 -6.50 -13.62 3.82
C LYS A 112 -7.24 -13.58 2.49
N LEU A 113 -6.64 -14.12 1.44
CA LEU A 113 -7.23 -14.12 0.11
C LEU A 113 -8.11 -15.36 -0.05
N GLU A 114 -9.23 -15.21 -0.71
CA GLU A 114 -10.15 -16.30 -1.02
C GLU A 114 -10.02 -16.70 -2.48
N LEU A 115 -10.19 -17.99 -2.78
CA LEU A 115 -10.21 -18.49 -4.16
C LEU A 115 -11.49 -18.02 -4.85
N GLY A 116 -11.39 -17.64 -6.11
CA GLY A 116 -12.52 -17.17 -6.90
C GLY A 116 -12.91 -15.72 -6.59
N GLN A 117 -12.12 -15.00 -5.81
CA GLN A 117 -12.36 -13.58 -5.51
C GLN A 117 -11.35 -12.67 -6.22
N GLU A 118 -11.84 -11.52 -6.65
CA GLU A 118 -11.02 -10.46 -7.25
C GLU A 118 -10.40 -9.58 -6.18
N TYR A 119 -9.15 -9.21 -6.42
CA TYR A 119 -8.39 -8.30 -5.56
C TYR A 119 -7.56 -7.32 -6.40
N TYR A 120 -7.25 -6.18 -5.80
CA TYR A 120 -6.31 -5.22 -6.36
C TYR A 120 -4.92 -5.48 -5.79
N PHE A 121 -3.98 -5.78 -6.67
CA PHE A 121 -2.58 -6.01 -6.34
C PHE A 121 -1.77 -4.79 -6.72
N GLN A 122 -1.22 -4.11 -5.72
CA GLN A 122 -0.34 -2.95 -5.92
C GLN A 122 1.10 -3.40 -5.76
N GLY A 123 1.91 -3.23 -6.80
CA GLY A 123 3.32 -3.60 -6.78
C GLY A 123 3.99 -3.42 -8.13
N ILE A 124 5.19 -3.94 -8.24
CA ILE A 124 5.96 -3.92 -9.48
C ILE A 124 5.76 -5.24 -10.20
N VAL A 125 5.28 -5.17 -11.42
CA VAL A 125 5.16 -6.35 -12.31
C VAL A 125 6.49 -6.57 -12.99
N THR A 126 7.00 -7.79 -12.89
CA THR A 126 8.24 -8.23 -13.53
C THR A 126 7.99 -9.46 -14.40
N GLY A 127 8.97 -9.85 -15.21
CA GLY A 127 8.88 -11.03 -16.08
C GLY A 127 8.55 -10.70 -17.53
N GLY A 128 8.32 -11.73 -18.33
CA GLY A 128 7.99 -11.59 -19.76
C GLY A 128 6.50 -11.67 -20.04
N MET A 129 6.10 -11.61 -21.30
CA MET A 129 4.69 -11.68 -21.72
C MET A 129 3.99 -12.97 -21.29
N LEU A 130 4.71 -14.09 -21.26
CA LEU A 130 4.16 -15.40 -20.94
C LEU A 130 4.12 -15.71 -19.44
N ARG A 131 4.93 -15.03 -18.65
CA ARG A 131 5.04 -15.26 -17.22
C ARG A 131 5.29 -13.96 -16.49
N ARG A 132 4.24 -13.38 -15.99
CA ARG A 132 4.30 -12.16 -15.18
C ARG A 132 4.35 -12.51 -13.71
N GLN A 133 5.15 -11.76 -12.97
CA GLN A 133 5.36 -12.00 -11.55
C GLN A 133 5.28 -10.70 -10.77
N MET A 134 4.82 -10.80 -9.52
CA MET A 134 4.81 -9.69 -8.58
C MET A 134 5.29 -10.16 -7.21
N VAL A 135 6.21 -9.42 -6.62
CA VAL A 135 6.83 -9.77 -5.33
C VAL A 135 6.35 -8.81 -4.25
N ASN A 136 5.87 -9.38 -3.14
CA ASN A 136 5.37 -8.64 -1.98
C ASN A 136 4.37 -7.52 -2.31
N PRO A 137 3.34 -7.73 -3.17
CA PRO A 137 2.35 -6.70 -3.43
C PRO A 137 1.55 -6.35 -2.18
N GLN A 138 1.03 -5.14 -2.18
CA GLN A 138 -0.06 -4.77 -1.29
C GLN A 138 -1.38 -5.22 -1.91
N VAL A 139 -2.25 -5.80 -1.09
CA VAL A 139 -3.55 -6.29 -1.55
C VAL A 139 -4.66 -5.44 -0.96
N ARG A 140 -5.68 -5.17 -1.78
CA ARG A 140 -6.89 -4.45 -1.38
C ARG A 140 -8.12 -5.13 -1.94
N THR A 141 -9.21 -5.04 -1.19
CA THR A 141 -10.54 -5.47 -1.62
C THR A 141 -11.28 -4.34 -2.32
N ASP A 142 -12.33 -4.66 -3.09
CA ASP A 142 -13.20 -3.66 -3.71
C ASP A 142 -13.72 -2.64 -2.70
N ALA A 143 -14.22 -3.06 -1.55
CA ALA A 143 -14.71 -2.17 -0.51
C ALA A 143 -13.64 -1.16 -0.01
N GLN A 144 -12.36 -1.57 0.02
CA GLN A 144 -11.27 -0.68 0.41
C GLN A 144 -10.91 0.31 -0.69
N VAL A 145 -11.09 -0.06 -1.95
CA VAL A 145 -10.85 0.80 -3.11
C VAL A 145 -12.01 1.78 -3.28
N GLU A 146 -13.26 1.35 -3.12
CA GLU A 146 -14.43 2.22 -3.18
C GLU A 146 -14.41 3.31 -2.12
N SER A 147 -13.96 2.97 -0.90
CA SER A 147 -13.81 3.96 0.17
C SER A 147 -12.69 4.97 -0.10
N ARG A 148 -11.71 4.62 -0.94
CA ARG A 148 -10.53 5.45 -1.25
C ARG A 148 -9.95 5.09 -2.61
N ARG A 149 -10.22 5.90 -3.61
CA ARG A 149 -9.74 5.69 -4.99
C ARG A 149 -8.26 6.00 -5.19
N TYR A 150 -7.71 6.91 -4.38
CA TYR A 150 -6.32 7.35 -4.52
C TYR A 150 -5.51 6.97 -3.29
N PHE A 151 -4.38 6.35 -3.53
CA PHE A 151 -3.41 6.01 -2.49
C PHE A 151 -2.10 6.71 -2.80
N CYS A 152 -1.52 7.33 -1.79
CA CYS A 152 -0.20 7.90 -1.91
C CYS A 152 0.86 6.87 -1.54
N SER A 153 1.90 6.75 -2.35
CA SER A 153 3.10 6.02 -2.03
C SER A 153 4.16 6.98 -1.53
N ILE A 154 4.50 6.89 -0.26
CA ILE A 154 5.65 7.59 0.30
C ILE A 154 6.83 6.62 0.21
N SER A 155 7.53 6.64 -0.90
CA SER A 155 8.76 5.88 -1.06
C SER A 155 9.93 6.64 -0.43
N GLY A 156 10.17 6.40 0.83
CA GLY A 156 11.39 6.81 1.50
C GLY A 156 12.41 5.69 1.49
N GLY A 157 13.45 5.80 0.67
CA GLY A 157 14.67 5.01 0.73
C GLY A 157 14.61 3.62 0.12
N ARG A 158 15.65 3.27 -0.63
CA ARG A 158 16.02 1.91 -1.04
C ARG A 158 16.15 1.02 0.20
N GLY A 159 15.11 0.29 0.54
CA GLY A 159 15.09 -0.63 1.66
C GLY A 159 13.95 -1.59 1.50
N SER A 160 14.30 -2.80 1.07
CA SER A 160 13.47 -3.99 0.97
C SER A 160 12.27 -4.03 1.93
N GLY A 161 11.06 -4.07 1.39
CA GLY A 161 10.05 -4.95 1.91
C GLY A 161 9.25 -4.54 3.15
N ARG A 162 9.20 -3.26 3.59
CA ARG A 162 8.37 -2.87 4.74
C ARG A 162 7.64 -1.52 4.58
N SER A 163 6.99 -1.30 3.45
CA SER A 163 6.15 -0.10 3.25
C SER A 163 4.72 -0.24 3.79
N SER A 164 4.34 -1.42 4.29
CA SER A 164 2.95 -1.74 4.60
C SER A 164 2.39 -1.16 5.92
N ALA A 165 3.23 -0.72 6.84
CA ALA A 165 2.76 -0.23 8.14
C ALA A 165 2.34 1.25 8.12
N TRP A 166 2.87 2.04 7.19
CA TRP A 166 2.72 3.49 7.17
C TRP A 166 1.42 4.00 6.55
N GLY A 167 0.87 3.27 5.61
CA GLY A 167 -0.39 3.66 4.96
C GLY A 167 -1.63 3.57 5.84
N ARG A 168 -1.56 2.85 6.95
CA ARG A 168 -2.73 2.59 7.81
C ARG A 168 -2.91 3.56 8.97
N SER A 169 -1.84 4.08 9.54
CA SER A 169 -1.91 4.87 10.78
C SER A 169 -2.34 6.33 10.59
N TRP A 170 -2.07 6.90 9.42
CA TRP A 170 -2.29 8.32 9.16
C TRP A 170 -3.72 8.72 8.90
N ARG A 171 -4.49 7.81 8.31
CA ARG A 171 -5.76 8.15 7.69
C ARG A 171 -6.95 8.00 8.59
N THR A 172 -6.77 7.42 9.77
CA THR A 172 -7.87 7.25 10.72
C THR A 172 -8.15 8.52 11.53
N HIS A 173 -7.23 9.49 11.53
CA HIS A 173 -7.35 10.67 12.38
C HIS A 173 -7.48 12.00 11.66
N LEU A 174 -7.18 12.05 10.37
CA LEU A 174 -7.52 13.21 9.53
C LEU A 174 -8.65 12.77 8.61
N ALA A 175 -9.88 12.90 9.08
CA ALA A 175 -11.04 12.93 8.21
C ALA A 175 -10.95 14.21 7.35
N MET A 176 -10.08 14.20 6.35
CA MET A 176 -10.15 15.19 5.29
C MET A 176 -11.31 14.80 4.41
N THR A 177 -12.42 15.50 4.58
CA THR A 177 -13.47 15.62 3.57
C THR A 177 -12.80 15.89 2.23
N PRO A 178 -13.24 15.24 1.14
CA PRO A 178 -12.73 15.57 -0.18
C PRO A 178 -13.00 17.06 -0.41
N LEU A 179 -11.96 17.84 -0.61
CA LEU A 179 -12.08 19.15 -1.21
C LEU A 179 -12.72 18.91 -2.59
N GLU A 180 -13.96 19.35 -2.74
CA GLU A 180 -14.61 19.46 -4.03
C GLU A 180 -13.64 20.22 -4.95
N SER A 181 -13.29 19.60 -6.05
CA SER A 181 -12.50 20.23 -7.10
C SER A 181 -13.25 21.48 -7.56
N PRO A 182 -12.67 22.67 -7.49
CA PRO A 182 -13.29 23.83 -8.11
C PRO A 182 -13.33 23.59 -9.62
N SER A 183 -14.53 23.52 -10.15
CA SER A 183 -14.81 23.62 -11.58
C SER A 183 -14.48 25.04 -12.01
N VAL A 184 -13.24 25.27 -12.43
CA VAL A 184 -12.84 26.49 -13.13
C VAL A 184 -11.89 26.10 -14.23
N TRP A 185 -12.41 26.06 -15.43
CA TRP A 185 -11.89 26.70 -16.65
C TRP A 185 -12.98 26.54 -17.70
N GLY A 186 -13.78 27.62 -17.84
CA GLY A 186 -14.58 27.87 -19.04
C GLY A 186 -13.64 28.34 -20.15
#